data_7457b96882bebd8557c305655f4e99ec
#
_entry.id   7457b96882bebd8557c305655f4e99ec
#
_cell.length_a   1.000
_cell.length_b   1.000
_cell.length_c   1.000
_cell.angle_alpha   90.00
_cell.angle_beta   90.00
_cell.angle_gamma   90.00
#
_symmetry.space_group_name_H-M   'P 1'
#
loop_
_entity.id
_entity.type
_entity.pdbx_description
1 polymer ?
#
loop_
_entity_poly.entity_id
_entity_poly.type
_entity_poly.pdbx_seq_one_letter_code
_entity_poly.pdbx_strand_id
1 'polypeptide(L)'
;DTMEAAARAAGKGGALDQYALDYPKGPHDQPQSMCPAFGSLRVGLRMRRTATVLSGSACCVYGLTFTSHFYGARRTVGYVPFNSETLVTGKLFEDIRDAVYQMADPALYDAIVITNLCVPTASGVPLQILPKEINGVRIIGIDVPGFGVPTHAEAKDVLAGAMLKYARLEAEQGPVQAPRAGRSQKPTVSLIGEMFPADPVGIGMMLDGLGLAAGPVVPTREWRELYAALDCVVAAAIHPFYVATYREFEAAGRPIIGSAPVGYEGTEAWLENIGQAANVSREQIDAVKNRMLPAIKGALSAMPIKGRITMSGYEGSELLVARLLVESGADVRYVGTACPRTPYSDADREWLEAKGVHIQYRASLEQDCAAMEEFKPDLAIGTTPVVQKAKELTIPALYFTNLISARPLMGPAGAGSLAQVVNAASGNKVRFDEMKAFFGDVGSGFKAGVWEDVPQDKPEFREHYKRHIAKLARARKAEEMV
;
A
#
# COMPACT_ATOMS: atom_id res chain seq x y z
N ASP A 1 -28.47 11.90 -13.38
CA ASP A 1 -29.38 11.40 -14.44
C ASP A 1 -28.88 11.61 -15.88
N THR A 2 -28.19 12.69 -16.22
CA THR A 2 -27.71 12.96 -17.58
C THR A 2 -26.40 12.26 -17.93
N MET A 3 -25.51 12.04 -16.99
CA MET A 3 -24.27 11.30 -17.19
C MET A 3 -24.50 9.77 -17.30
N GLU A 4 -25.41 9.22 -16.52
CA GLU A 4 -25.81 7.81 -16.64
C GLU A 4 -26.49 7.50 -17.97
N ALA A 5 -27.35 8.42 -18.45
CA ALA A 5 -27.99 8.26 -19.75
C ALA A 5 -26.98 8.33 -20.90
N ALA A 6 -25.95 9.18 -20.80
CA ALA A 6 -24.89 9.30 -21.79
C ALA A 6 -23.95 8.06 -21.80
N ALA A 7 -23.66 7.48 -20.65
CA ALA A 7 -22.86 6.25 -20.52
C ALA A 7 -23.61 5.03 -21.12
N ARG A 8 -24.91 4.93 -20.87
CA ARG A 8 -25.79 3.91 -21.50
C ARG A 8 -25.88 4.06 -23.02
N ALA A 9 -25.90 5.30 -23.52
CA ALA A 9 -25.98 5.58 -24.96
C ALA A 9 -24.65 5.32 -25.70
N ALA A 10 -23.51 5.30 -25.01
CA ALA A 10 -22.19 5.12 -25.62
C ALA A 10 -21.82 3.68 -25.95
N GLY A 11 -22.65 2.67 -25.62
CA GLY A 11 -22.47 1.28 -26.03
C GLY A 11 -21.15 0.64 -25.57
N LYS A 12 -20.56 1.12 -24.49
CA LYS A 12 -19.39 0.51 -23.87
C LYS A 12 -19.88 -0.57 -22.89
N GLY A 13 -19.80 -1.83 -23.29
CA GLY A 13 -20.45 -2.94 -22.60
C GLY A 13 -19.50 -4.00 -22.08
N GLY A 14 -18.40 -3.63 -21.39
CA GLY A 14 -17.60 -4.58 -20.62
C GLY A 14 -18.20 -4.84 -19.23
N ALA A 15 -17.77 -5.92 -18.58
CA ALA A 15 -18.23 -6.25 -17.22
C ALA A 15 -17.91 -5.14 -16.21
N LEU A 16 -16.82 -4.41 -16.38
CA LEU A 16 -16.45 -3.26 -15.54
C LEU A 16 -17.43 -2.08 -15.68
N ASP A 17 -17.84 -1.77 -16.92
CA ASP A 17 -18.81 -0.70 -17.17
C ASP A 17 -20.18 -1.09 -16.61
N GLN A 18 -20.58 -2.36 -16.79
CA GLN A 18 -21.82 -2.89 -16.23
C GLN A 18 -21.78 -2.87 -14.71
N TYR A 19 -20.67 -3.29 -14.10
CA TYR A 19 -20.50 -3.22 -12.65
C TYR A 19 -20.63 -1.80 -12.12
N ALA A 20 -19.99 -0.80 -12.77
CA ALA A 20 -20.07 0.60 -12.35
C ALA A 20 -21.50 1.17 -12.45
N LEU A 21 -22.34 0.64 -13.35
CA LEU A 21 -23.76 1.00 -13.46
C LEU A 21 -24.62 0.30 -12.41
N ASP A 22 -24.37 -0.99 -12.14
CA ASP A 22 -25.15 -1.81 -11.24
C ASP A 22 -24.83 -1.51 -9.76
N TYR A 23 -23.56 -1.12 -9.51
CA TYR A 23 -23.06 -0.82 -8.17
C TYR A 23 -22.36 0.55 -8.16
N PRO A 24 -23.12 1.65 -8.26
CA PRO A 24 -22.55 2.99 -8.16
C PRO A 24 -21.89 3.17 -6.80
N LYS A 25 -20.65 3.68 -6.81
CA LYS A 25 -19.90 3.90 -5.57
C LYS A 25 -20.65 4.82 -4.63
N GLY A 26 -20.99 4.28 -3.47
CA GLY A 26 -21.58 5.02 -2.38
C GLY A 26 -20.51 5.59 -1.42
N PRO A 27 -20.91 6.44 -0.49
CA PRO A 27 -19.98 7.05 0.47
C PRO A 27 -19.35 6.03 1.43
N HIS A 28 -19.88 4.81 1.49
CA HIS A 28 -19.41 3.72 2.35
C HIS A 28 -18.59 2.67 1.60
N ASP A 29 -18.47 2.78 0.28
CA ASP A 29 -17.69 1.83 -0.52
C ASP A 29 -16.21 2.03 -0.26
N GLN A 30 -15.58 1.01 0.31
CA GLN A 30 -14.18 1.02 0.64
C GLN A 30 -13.37 0.24 -0.40
N PRO A 31 -12.22 0.76 -0.83
CA PRO A 31 -11.28 -0.02 -1.62
C PRO A 31 -10.74 -1.19 -0.80
N GLN A 32 -10.25 -2.22 -1.47
CA GLN A 32 -9.57 -3.31 -0.79
C GLN A 32 -8.38 -2.78 0.00
N SER A 33 -8.34 -3.03 1.30
CA SER A 33 -7.19 -2.70 2.13
C SER A 33 -7.26 -3.44 3.46
N MET A 34 -6.13 -3.53 4.13
CA MET A 34 -6.07 -3.82 5.55
C MET A 34 -6.55 -2.61 6.36
N CYS A 35 -6.87 -2.83 7.64
CA CYS A 35 -7.20 -1.73 8.55
C CYS A 35 -6.15 -0.60 8.46
N PRO A 36 -6.55 0.66 8.25
CA PRO A 36 -5.63 1.78 8.10
C PRO A 36 -4.72 1.97 9.32
N ALA A 37 -5.21 1.74 10.52
CA ALA A 37 -4.42 1.85 11.74
C ALA A 37 -3.16 0.94 11.72
N PHE A 38 -3.19 -0.16 10.99
CA PHE A 38 -2.03 -1.01 10.80
C PHE A 38 -0.89 -0.28 10.05
N GLY A 39 -1.22 0.55 9.07
CA GLY A 39 -0.24 1.35 8.35
C GLY A 39 0.48 2.37 9.24
N SER A 40 -0.26 3.15 10.02
CA SER A 40 0.33 4.12 10.96
C SER A 40 1.14 3.42 12.05
N LEU A 41 0.64 2.30 12.59
CA LEU A 41 1.36 1.52 13.58
C LEU A 41 2.73 1.04 13.06
N ARG A 42 2.80 0.57 11.80
CA ARG A 42 4.08 0.18 11.19
C ARG A 42 5.08 1.34 11.12
N VAL A 43 4.63 2.54 10.82
CA VAL A 43 5.49 3.74 10.81
C VAL A 43 6.02 4.03 12.22
N GLY A 44 5.15 4.06 13.22
CA GLY A 44 5.54 4.31 14.61
C GLY A 44 6.52 3.25 15.15
N LEU A 45 6.24 1.98 14.89
CA LEU A 45 7.10 0.87 15.33
C LEU A 45 8.44 0.79 14.60
N ARG A 46 8.55 1.39 13.41
CA ARG A 46 9.81 1.51 12.68
C ARG A 46 10.76 2.52 13.33
N MET A 47 10.23 3.59 13.90
CA MET A 47 10.99 4.66 14.53
C MET A 47 11.60 4.19 15.85
N ARG A 48 12.93 4.29 15.97
CA ARG A 48 13.64 4.06 17.23
C ARG A 48 13.28 5.14 18.23
N ARG A 49 13.30 4.81 19.52
CA ARG A 49 12.99 5.73 20.60
C ARG A 49 11.64 6.44 20.44
N THR A 50 10.67 5.73 19.86
CA THR A 50 9.29 6.19 19.72
C THR A 50 8.37 5.23 20.43
N ALA A 51 7.59 5.73 21.37
CA ALA A 51 6.48 4.98 21.95
C ALA A 51 5.26 5.12 21.04
N THR A 52 4.58 4.02 20.76
CA THR A 52 3.34 4.00 19.99
C THR A 52 2.21 3.55 20.89
N VAL A 53 1.20 4.40 21.05
CA VAL A 53 0.05 4.19 21.95
C VAL A 53 -1.21 4.17 21.12
N LEU A 54 -2.01 3.13 21.27
CA LEU A 54 -3.31 3.00 20.60
C LEU A 54 -4.43 3.32 21.58
N SER A 55 -5.36 4.15 21.15
CA SER A 55 -6.65 4.37 21.82
C SER A 55 -7.75 3.78 20.97
N GLY A 56 -8.45 2.77 21.49
CA GLY A 56 -9.45 2.05 20.72
C GLY A 56 -10.03 0.85 21.44
N SER A 57 -10.81 0.06 20.70
CA SER A 57 -11.35 -1.20 21.22
C SER A 57 -10.24 -2.23 21.46
N ALA A 58 -10.34 -2.99 22.53
CA ALA A 58 -9.36 -4.04 22.89
C ALA A 58 -9.16 -5.07 21.77
N CYS A 59 -10.21 -5.44 21.06
CA CYS A 59 -10.12 -6.37 19.93
C CYS A 59 -9.29 -5.80 18.76
N CYS A 60 -9.47 -4.51 18.45
CA CYS A 60 -8.68 -3.83 17.42
C CYS A 60 -7.20 -3.75 17.83
N VAL A 61 -6.93 -3.35 19.06
CA VAL A 61 -5.55 -3.26 19.60
C VAL A 61 -4.87 -4.62 19.59
N TYR A 62 -5.57 -5.67 20.02
CA TYR A 62 -5.04 -7.04 19.96
C TYR A 62 -4.69 -7.45 18.52
N GLY A 63 -5.62 -7.27 17.59
CA GLY A 63 -5.40 -7.62 16.17
C GLY A 63 -4.23 -6.86 15.54
N LEU A 64 -4.13 -5.55 15.79
CA LEU A 64 -3.05 -4.71 15.30
C LEU A 64 -1.69 -5.11 15.90
N THR A 65 -1.65 -5.38 17.20
CA THR A 65 -0.43 -5.79 17.91
C THR A 65 0.04 -7.16 17.42
N PHE A 66 -0.88 -8.11 17.28
CA PHE A 66 -0.58 -9.44 16.75
C PHE A 66 0.00 -9.36 15.34
N THR A 67 -0.64 -8.59 14.47
CA THR A 67 -0.19 -8.42 13.08
C THR A 67 1.18 -7.74 13.02
N SER A 68 1.43 -6.73 13.86
CA SER A 68 2.74 -6.07 13.96
C SER A 68 3.84 -7.03 14.38
N HIS A 69 3.55 -7.90 15.34
CA HIS A 69 4.47 -8.91 15.82
C HIS A 69 4.81 -9.93 14.74
N PHE A 70 3.81 -10.34 13.96
CA PHE A 70 3.98 -11.23 12.82
C PHE A 70 4.92 -10.65 11.75
N TYR A 71 4.86 -9.33 11.52
CA TYR A 71 5.77 -8.61 10.61
C TYR A 71 7.13 -8.25 11.24
N GLY A 72 7.47 -8.88 12.36
CA GLY A 72 8.79 -8.75 12.99
C GLY A 72 8.99 -7.47 13.82
N ALA A 73 7.94 -6.70 14.06
CA ALA A 73 8.00 -5.59 14.99
C ALA A 73 8.05 -6.10 16.43
N ARG A 74 9.21 -5.97 17.07
CA ARG A 74 9.45 -6.44 18.46
C ARG A 74 9.22 -5.37 19.51
N ARG A 75 8.69 -4.21 19.14
CA ARG A 75 8.48 -3.09 20.05
C ARG A 75 7.13 -3.19 20.74
N THR A 76 7.09 -2.75 21.97
CA THR A 76 5.86 -2.71 22.77
C THR A 76 4.93 -1.64 22.21
N VAL A 77 3.66 -2.02 22.09
CA VAL A 77 2.55 -1.11 21.76
C VAL A 77 1.85 -0.76 23.06
N GLY A 78 1.73 0.53 23.35
CA GLY A 78 0.94 1.03 24.45
C GLY A 78 -0.56 0.97 24.13
N TYR A 79 -1.37 0.84 25.16
CA TYR A 79 -2.82 0.79 25.02
C TYR A 79 -3.51 1.61 26.09
N VAL A 80 -4.37 2.53 25.69
CA VAL A 80 -5.30 3.24 26.59
C VAL A 80 -6.68 2.64 26.39
N PRO A 81 -7.16 1.83 27.35
CA PRO A 81 -8.48 1.24 27.26
C PRO A 81 -9.59 2.26 27.49
N PHE A 82 -10.75 1.99 26.94
CA PHE A 82 -11.97 2.74 27.21
C PHE A 82 -13.15 1.81 27.47
N ASN A 83 -14.15 2.36 28.12
CA ASN A 83 -15.48 1.77 28.27
C ASN A 83 -16.56 2.83 27.91
N SER A 84 -17.82 2.45 27.97
CA SER A 84 -18.94 3.37 27.65
C SER A 84 -18.96 4.60 28.55
N GLU A 85 -18.60 4.44 29.84
CA GLU A 85 -18.58 5.55 30.80
C GLU A 85 -17.47 6.57 30.43
N THR A 86 -16.27 6.13 30.16
CA THR A 86 -15.15 7.03 29.81
C THR A 86 -15.37 7.76 28.50
N LEU A 87 -16.12 7.15 27.54
CA LEU A 87 -16.49 7.81 26.30
C LEU A 87 -17.55 8.89 26.54
N VAL A 88 -18.63 8.56 27.24
CA VAL A 88 -19.76 9.49 27.48
C VAL A 88 -19.36 10.67 28.36
N THR A 89 -18.50 10.44 29.33
CA THR A 89 -18.05 11.47 30.27
C THR A 89 -16.88 12.31 29.74
N GLY A 90 -16.29 11.96 28.57
CA GLY A 90 -15.09 12.59 28.03
C GLY A 90 -13.79 12.21 28.75
N LYS A 91 -13.86 11.35 29.74
CA LYS A 91 -12.72 10.93 30.58
C LYS A 91 -11.61 10.23 29.81
N LEU A 92 -11.93 9.64 28.65
CA LEU A 92 -10.93 8.98 27.80
C LEU A 92 -9.79 9.93 27.40
N PHE A 93 -10.08 11.21 27.11
CA PHE A 93 -9.05 12.20 26.83
C PHE A 93 -8.11 12.41 28.03
N GLU A 94 -8.68 12.47 29.25
CA GLU A 94 -7.88 12.61 30.47
C GLU A 94 -7.00 11.37 30.70
N ASP A 95 -7.53 10.18 30.51
CA ASP A 95 -6.79 8.93 30.61
C ASP A 95 -5.62 8.88 29.62
N ILE A 96 -5.84 9.30 28.37
CA ILE A 96 -4.77 9.42 27.35
C ILE A 96 -3.73 10.44 27.79
N ARG A 97 -4.13 11.62 28.21
CA ARG A 97 -3.24 12.69 28.67
C ARG A 97 -2.36 12.20 29.82
N ASP A 98 -2.97 11.59 30.83
CA ASP A 98 -2.27 11.12 32.03
C ASP A 98 -1.29 10.00 31.69
N ALA A 99 -1.66 9.08 30.80
CA ALA A 99 -0.76 8.04 30.28
C ALA A 99 0.45 8.65 29.55
N VAL A 100 0.25 9.66 28.73
CA VAL A 100 1.33 10.35 28.02
C VAL A 100 2.27 11.07 28.96
N TYR A 101 1.75 11.75 29.99
CA TYR A 101 2.57 12.39 31.02
C TYR A 101 3.44 11.39 31.80
N GLN A 102 2.88 10.21 32.11
CA GLN A 102 3.62 9.14 32.80
C GLN A 102 4.71 8.51 31.91
N MET A 103 4.47 8.45 30.60
CA MET A 103 5.39 7.83 29.64
C MET A 103 6.49 8.77 29.16
N ALA A 104 6.34 10.09 29.30
CA ALA A 104 7.24 11.08 28.72
C ALA A 104 8.59 11.13 29.45
N ASP A 105 9.44 10.16 29.17
CA ASP A 105 10.82 10.05 29.66
C ASP A 105 11.81 10.24 28.51
N PRO A 106 12.57 11.34 28.46
CA PRO A 106 13.53 11.62 27.41
C PRO A 106 14.74 10.67 27.39
N ALA A 107 14.98 9.92 28.48
CA ALA A 107 15.97 8.86 28.47
C ALA A 107 15.57 7.67 27.60
N LEU A 108 14.25 7.44 27.44
CA LEU A 108 13.68 6.33 26.68
C LEU A 108 13.18 6.73 25.29
N TYR A 109 12.55 7.91 25.19
CA TYR A 109 11.80 8.29 23.98
C TYR A 109 12.18 9.68 23.45
N ASP A 110 12.25 9.78 22.14
CA ASP A 110 12.33 11.03 21.39
C ASP A 110 10.92 11.55 21.04
N ALA A 111 9.96 10.64 20.89
CA ALA A 111 8.57 10.94 20.59
C ALA A 111 7.60 9.90 21.16
N ILE A 112 6.38 10.34 21.44
CA ILE A 112 5.21 9.49 21.74
C ILE A 112 4.16 9.75 20.68
N VAL A 113 3.73 8.69 19.99
CA VAL A 113 2.65 8.72 19.01
C VAL A 113 1.40 8.14 19.63
N ILE A 114 0.33 8.91 19.64
CA ILE A 114 -0.99 8.47 20.08
C ILE A 114 -1.88 8.36 18.85
N THR A 115 -2.48 7.18 18.64
CA THR A 115 -3.39 6.92 17.52
C THR A 115 -4.80 6.64 18.03
N ASN A 116 -5.73 7.53 17.74
CA ASN A 116 -7.15 7.23 17.88
C ASN A 116 -7.59 6.28 16.77
N LEU A 117 -8.18 5.17 17.16
CA LEU A 117 -8.87 4.24 16.26
C LEU A 117 -10.32 4.69 16.02
N CYS A 118 -11.15 3.84 15.41
CA CYS A 118 -12.51 4.21 14.99
C CYS A 118 -13.38 4.82 16.09
N VAL A 119 -13.47 4.18 17.25
CA VAL A 119 -14.40 4.61 18.30
C VAL A 119 -13.99 5.93 18.95
N PRO A 120 -12.74 6.12 19.41
CA PRO A 120 -12.32 7.42 19.95
C PRO A 120 -12.44 8.56 18.94
N THR A 121 -12.10 8.32 17.66
CA THR A 121 -12.28 9.34 16.62
C THR A 121 -13.76 9.70 16.43
N ALA A 122 -14.65 8.70 16.34
CA ALA A 122 -16.09 8.93 16.19
C ALA A 122 -16.69 9.66 17.42
N SER A 123 -16.12 9.45 18.59
CA SER A 123 -16.51 10.12 19.84
C SER A 123 -15.89 11.51 20.01
N GLY A 124 -15.08 11.96 19.04
CA GLY A 124 -14.50 13.31 19.05
C GLY A 124 -13.39 13.51 20.11
N VAL A 125 -12.66 12.47 20.49
CA VAL A 125 -11.53 12.58 21.44
C VAL A 125 -10.44 13.50 20.86
N PRO A 126 -10.17 14.68 21.47
CA PRO A 126 -9.44 15.75 20.81
C PRO A 126 -7.92 15.67 21.04
N LEU A 127 -7.21 14.77 20.33
CA LEU A 127 -5.75 14.64 20.47
C LEU A 127 -4.97 15.91 20.12
N GLN A 128 -5.55 16.81 19.32
CA GLN A 128 -4.91 18.07 18.92
C GLN A 128 -4.68 19.06 20.07
N ILE A 129 -5.37 18.90 21.21
CA ILE A 129 -5.18 19.74 22.40
C ILE A 129 -4.12 19.19 23.37
N LEU A 130 -3.53 18.02 23.10
CA LEU A 130 -2.38 17.55 23.86
C LEU A 130 -1.21 18.52 23.68
N PRO A 131 -0.39 18.73 24.73
CA PRO A 131 0.85 19.47 24.59
C PRO A 131 1.72 18.91 23.46
N LYS A 132 2.39 19.78 22.72
CA LYS A 132 3.29 19.35 21.64
C LYS A 132 4.55 18.66 22.17
N GLU A 133 4.94 19.00 23.39
CA GLU A 133 6.11 18.45 24.05
C GLU A 133 5.84 18.29 25.56
N ILE A 134 6.32 17.22 26.14
CA ILE A 134 6.28 16.97 27.59
C ILE A 134 7.66 16.45 27.99
N ASN A 135 8.32 17.12 28.93
CA ASN A 135 9.65 16.74 29.46
C ASN A 135 10.72 16.56 28.35
N GLY A 136 10.65 17.30 27.25
CA GLY A 136 11.57 17.13 26.10
C GLY A 136 11.20 15.98 25.14
N VAL A 137 10.07 15.31 25.36
CA VAL A 137 9.55 14.27 24.47
C VAL A 137 8.42 14.84 23.61
N ARG A 138 8.51 14.65 22.31
CA ARG A 138 7.52 15.14 21.33
C ARG A 138 6.25 14.32 21.40
N ILE A 139 5.10 14.98 21.35
CA ILE A 139 3.78 14.35 21.43
C ILE A 139 3.07 14.52 20.09
N ILE A 140 2.68 13.40 19.46
CA ILE A 140 2.05 13.38 18.15
C ILE A 140 0.74 12.60 18.26
N GLY A 141 -0.38 13.31 18.19
CA GLY A 141 -1.71 12.71 18.13
C GLY A 141 -2.21 12.62 16.69
N ILE A 142 -2.71 11.47 16.30
CA ILE A 142 -3.31 11.23 14.99
C ILE A 142 -4.63 10.47 15.11
N ASP A 143 -5.53 10.73 14.17
CA ASP A 143 -6.77 9.99 14.01
C ASP A 143 -6.66 9.10 12.75
N VAL A 144 -6.85 7.80 12.93
CA VAL A 144 -6.78 6.83 11.82
C VAL A 144 -7.97 5.87 11.88
N PRO A 145 -9.19 6.39 11.73
CA PRO A 145 -10.39 5.57 11.72
C PRO A 145 -10.55 4.85 10.38
N GLY A 146 -11.10 3.63 10.41
CA GLY A 146 -11.39 2.86 9.21
C GLY A 146 -12.42 3.51 8.28
N PHE A 147 -13.26 4.39 8.81
CA PHE A 147 -14.23 5.14 8.02
C PHE A 147 -13.70 6.46 7.45
N GLY A 148 -12.52 6.92 7.87
CA GLY A 148 -11.95 8.22 7.46
C GLY A 148 -10.67 8.11 6.64
N VAL A 149 -9.87 7.06 6.87
CA VAL A 149 -8.66 6.78 6.11
C VAL A 149 -8.89 5.51 5.28
N PRO A 150 -9.00 5.61 3.95
CA PRO A 150 -9.46 4.50 3.12
C PRO A 150 -8.51 3.29 3.10
N THR A 151 -7.20 3.50 3.19
CA THR A 151 -6.21 2.43 3.05
C THR A 151 -5.14 2.47 4.13
N HIS A 152 -4.56 1.31 4.44
CA HIS A 152 -3.42 1.25 5.34
C HIS A 152 -2.18 1.94 4.75
N ALA A 153 -2.06 1.97 3.43
CA ALA A 153 -1.01 2.69 2.73
C ALA A 153 -1.09 4.21 3.01
N GLU A 154 -2.29 4.80 2.93
CA GLU A 154 -2.48 6.22 3.25
C GLU A 154 -2.32 6.53 4.75
N ALA A 155 -2.63 5.58 5.62
CA ALA A 155 -2.40 5.76 7.05
C ALA A 155 -0.90 5.85 7.41
N LYS A 156 -0.02 5.27 6.60
CA LYS A 156 1.43 5.49 6.73
C LYS A 156 1.78 6.95 6.49
N ASP A 157 1.17 7.57 5.48
CA ASP A 157 1.36 8.98 5.15
C ASP A 157 0.82 9.89 6.25
N VAL A 158 -0.32 9.56 6.86
CA VAL A 158 -0.87 10.36 7.98
C VAL A 158 0.16 10.52 9.09
N LEU A 159 0.81 9.45 9.51
CA LEU A 159 1.83 9.55 10.58
C LEU A 159 3.15 10.12 10.07
N ALA A 160 3.64 9.66 8.92
CA ALA A 160 4.89 10.15 8.34
C ALA A 160 4.83 11.67 8.08
N GLY A 161 3.72 12.15 7.52
CA GLY A 161 3.48 13.57 7.29
C GLY A 161 3.40 14.36 8.59
N ALA A 162 2.71 13.85 9.62
CA ALA A 162 2.64 14.51 10.93
C ALA A 162 4.02 14.64 11.59
N MET A 163 4.83 13.58 11.55
CA MET A 163 6.20 13.60 12.07
C MET A 163 7.09 14.58 11.29
N LEU A 164 7.01 14.55 9.97
CA LEU A 164 7.81 15.41 9.11
C LEU A 164 7.43 16.89 9.29
N LYS A 165 6.13 17.17 9.41
CA LYS A 165 5.63 18.52 9.74
C LYS A 165 6.19 19.02 11.07
N TYR A 166 6.17 18.17 12.08
CA TYR A 166 6.71 18.52 13.38
C TYR A 166 8.21 18.86 13.27
N ALA A 167 8.99 17.99 12.62
CA ALA A 167 10.43 18.20 12.42
C ALA A 167 10.73 19.46 11.60
N ARG A 168 9.94 19.78 10.57
CA ARG A 168 10.10 21.02 9.79
C ARG A 168 9.89 22.25 10.66
N LEU A 169 8.82 22.27 11.43
CA LEU A 169 8.52 23.40 12.33
C LEU A 169 9.58 23.59 13.44
N GLU A 170 10.14 22.49 13.97
CA GLU A 170 11.28 22.58 14.89
C GLU A 170 12.51 23.20 14.23
N ALA A 171 12.84 22.75 13.01
CA ALA A 171 13.99 23.28 12.26
C ALA A 171 13.84 24.75 11.88
N GLU A 172 12.62 25.25 11.72
CA GLU A 172 12.33 26.68 11.48
C GLU A 172 12.49 27.52 12.74
N GLN A 173 12.35 26.94 13.93
CA GLN A 173 12.44 27.65 15.21
C GLN A 173 13.89 27.77 15.75
N GLY A 174 14.80 26.93 15.26
CA GLY A 174 16.17 26.95 15.74
C GLY A 174 17.05 25.81 15.23
N PRO A 175 18.31 25.78 15.63
CA PRO A 175 19.24 24.75 15.20
C PRO A 175 18.83 23.36 15.73
N VAL A 176 18.71 22.40 14.85
CA VAL A 176 18.37 21.00 15.16
C VAL A 176 19.60 20.10 15.06
N GLN A 177 19.59 19.02 15.84
CA GLN A 177 20.65 18.02 15.73
C GLN A 177 20.50 17.24 14.41
N ALA A 178 21.26 17.66 13.40
CA ALA A 178 21.40 16.91 12.18
C ALA A 178 22.08 15.54 12.42
N PRO A 179 21.91 14.55 11.54
CA PRO A 179 22.67 13.32 11.58
C PRO A 179 24.17 13.60 11.61
N ARG A 180 24.94 12.83 12.36
CA ARG A 180 26.38 13.00 12.48
C ARG A 180 27.03 13.19 11.08
N ALA A 181 27.82 14.24 10.95
CA ALA A 181 28.70 14.45 9.81
C ALA A 181 29.54 13.18 9.57
N GLY A 182 29.52 12.64 8.36
CA GLY A 182 30.22 11.39 8.01
C GLY A 182 29.48 10.53 6.99
N ARG A 183 28.19 10.79 6.77
CA ARG A 183 27.46 10.21 5.62
C ARG A 183 27.58 11.20 4.48
N SER A 184 28.17 10.77 3.43
CA SER A 184 28.34 11.42 2.14
C SER A 184 28.41 12.96 2.12
N GLN A 185 29.51 13.53 1.61
CA GLN A 185 29.60 14.96 1.28
C GLN A 185 28.79 15.33 0.02
N LYS A 186 28.12 14.33 -0.62
CA LYS A 186 27.32 14.53 -1.82
C LYS A 186 25.93 15.04 -1.46
N PRO A 187 25.30 15.88 -2.32
CA PRO A 187 23.91 16.23 -2.19
C PRO A 187 23.03 14.96 -2.14
N THR A 188 22.00 15.00 -1.30
CA THR A 188 21.16 13.81 -1.05
C THR A 188 19.81 13.89 -1.75
N VAL A 189 19.32 12.74 -2.19
CA VAL A 189 17.93 12.54 -2.66
C VAL A 189 17.19 11.74 -1.61
N SER A 190 16.15 12.33 -1.02
CA SER A 190 15.28 11.63 -0.07
C SER A 190 14.32 10.70 -0.81
N LEU A 191 14.21 9.46 -0.35
CA LEU A 191 13.32 8.46 -0.94
C LEU A 191 12.03 8.36 -0.13
N ILE A 192 10.88 8.58 -0.79
CA ILE A 192 9.59 8.57 -0.12
C ILE A 192 8.81 7.34 -0.53
N GLY A 193 8.60 6.46 0.43
CA GLY A 193 7.91 5.20 0.25
C GLY A 193 8.51 4.07 1.09
N GLU A 194 7.79 2.96 1.19
CA GLU A 194 8.27 1.79 1.92
C GLU A 194 9.38 1.05 1.18
N MET A 195 10.18 0.29 1.98
CA MET A 195 11.38 -0.37 1.50
C MET A 195 11.15 -1.56 0.56
N PHE A 196 9.97 -2.18 0.56
CA PHE A 196 9.78 -3.40 -0.23
C PHE A 196 10.00 -3.22 -1.72
N PRO A 197 9.38 -2.25 -2.41
CA PRO A 197 9.73 -1.99 -3.80
C PRO A 197 10.88 -1.01 -3.96
N ALA A 198 11.21 -0.21 -2.94
CA ALA A 198 12.31 0.74 -2.98
C ALA A 198 13.59 0.11 -2.41
N ASP A 199 14.40 -0.48 -3.26
CA ASP A 199 15.77 -0.90 -2.91
C ASP A 199 16.68 0.34 -2.76
N PRO A 200 16.94 0.83 -1.53
CA PRO A 200 17.75 2.05 -1.34
C PRO A 200 19.21 1.84 -1.72
N VAL A 201 19.68 0.60 -1.75
CA VAL A 201 21.05 0.30 -2.17
C VAL A 201 21.18 0.39 -3.68
N GLY A 202 20.27 -0.24 -4.42
CA GLY A 202 20.23 -0.16 -5.88
C GLY A 202 20.01 1.27 -6.38
N ILE A 203 19.09 2.00 -5.75
CA ILE A 203 18.87 3.42 -6.03
C ILE A 203 20.11 4.25 -5.71
N GLY A 204 20.76 4.00 -4.57
CA GLY A 204 22.00 4.66 -4.17
C GLY A 204 23.12 4.50 -5.19
N MET A 205 23.28 3.31 -5.78
CA MET A 205 24.26 3.06 -6.83
C MET A 205 23.98 3.85 -8.11
N MET A 206 22.71 4.05 -8.47
CA MET A 206 22.32 4.89 -9.60
C MET A 206 22.59 6.38 -9.32
N LEU A 207 22.22 6.85 -8.14
CA LEU A 207 22.44 8.22 -7.68
C LEU A 207 23.93 8.56 -7.56
N ASP A 208 24.76 7.60 -7.14
CA ASP A 208 26.21 7.79 -7.03
C ASP A 208 26.84 8.20 -8.37
N GLY A 209 26.38 7.60 -9.45
CA GLY A 209 26.79 7.99 -10.81
C GLY A 209 26.41 9.42 -11.18
N LEU A 210 25.32 9.95 -10.65
CA LEU A 210 24.91 11.34 -10.82
C LEU A 210 25.64 12.32 -9.88
N GLY A 211 26.60 11.85 -9.08
CA GLY A 211 27.23 12.66 -8.04
C GLY A 211 26.35 12.94 -6.83
N LEU A 212 25.25 12.22 -6.70
CA LEU A 212 24.26 12.31 -5.62
C LEU A 212 24.40 11.12 -4.66
N ALA A 213 23.77 11.20 -3.51
CA ALA A 213 23.66 10.10 -2.58
C ALA A 213 22.21 9.84 -2.20
N ALA A 214 21.86 8.57 -1.89
CA ALA A 214 20.58 8.26 -1.29
C ALA A 214 20.55 8.86 0.13
N GLY A 215 19.57 9.73 0.37
CA GLY A 215 19.23 10.28 1.67
C GLY A 215 18.38 9.29 2.50
N PRO A 216 17.79 9.78 3.58
CA PRO A 216 16.87 8.97 4.37
C PRO A 216 15.67 8.49 3.54
N VAL A 217 15.19 7.29 3.88
CA VAL A 217 13.91 6.79 3.39
C VAL A 217 12.82 7.24 4.35
N VAL A 218 11.80 7.90 3.84
CA VAL A 218 10.60 8.31 4.61
C VAL A 218 9.50 7.27 4.38
N PRO A 219 8.95 6.68 5.44
CA PRO A 219 9.13 6.89 6.88
C PRO A 219 10.53 6.50 7.39
N THR A 220 11.09 7.36 8.26
CA THR A 220 12.46 7.21 8.76
C THR A 220 12.57 6.20 9.92
N ARG A 221 13.80 5.94 10.36
CA ARG A 221 14.07 5.05 11.50
C ARG A 221 14.44 5.78 12.78
N GLU A 222 14.86 7.04 12.67
CA GLU A 222 15.24 7.89 13.78
C GLU A 222 14.70 9.31 13.56
N TRP A 223 14.37 10.01 14.63
CA TRP A 223 13.83 11.36 14.55
C TRP A 223 14.74 12.31 13.76
N ARG A 224 16.04 12.29 14.05
CA ARG A 224 17.03 13.14 13.38
C ARG A 224 17.12 12.93 11.86
N GLU A 225 16.70 11.75 11.36
CA GLU A 225 16.67 11.49 9.93
C GLU A 225 15.58 12.29 9.21
N LEU A 226 14.55 12.76 9.93
CA LEU A 226 13.52 13.64 9.37
C LEU A 226 14.12 14.98 8.95
N TYR A 227 15.02 15.56 9.76
CA TYR A 227 15.72 16.79 9.39
C TYR A 227 16.61 16.59 8.18
N ALA A 228 17.35 15.47 8.14
CA ALA A 228 18.17 15.12 6.99
C ALA A 228 17.35 14.86 5.73
N ALA A 229 16.14 14.31 5.87
CA ALA A 229 15.22 14.12 4.75
C ALA A 229 14.78 15.47 4.16
N LEU A 230 14.47 16.45 5.01
CA LEU A 230 14.08 17.80 4.58
C LEU A 230 15.24 18.62 3.99
N ASP A 231 16.48 18.24 4.30
CA ASP A 231 17.70 18.89 3.75
C ASP A 231 18.19 18.26 2.42
N CYS A 232 17.33 17.50 1.74
CA CYS A 232 17.64 16.93 0.43
C CYS A 232 17.62 17.99 -0.69
N VAL A 233 18.29 17.68 -1.81
CA VAL A 233 18.17 18.51 -3.03
C VAL A 233 16.95 18.14 -3.86
N VAL A 234 16.50 16.89 -3.77
CA VAL A 234 15.32 16.35 -4.45
C VAL A 234 14.64 15.32 -3.56
N ALA A 235 13.32 15.31 -3.54
CA ALA A 235 12.49 14.27 -2.95
C ALA A 235 11.98 13.34 -4.06
N ALA A 236 12.33 12.06 -3.99
CA ALA A 236 11.88 11.04 -4.95
C ALA A 236 10.61 10.35 -4.42
N ALA A 237 9.48 10.61 -5.05
CA ALA A 237 8.18 10.06 -4.71
C ALA A 237 8.01 8.64 -5.29
N ILE A 238 8.65 7.66 -4.64
CA ILE A 238 8.59 6.25 -5.06
C ILE A 238 7.15 5.71 -4.94
N HIS A 239 6.46 6.04 -3.84
CA HIS A 239 5.05 5.73 -3.66
C HIS A 239 4.22 7.00 -3.79
N PRO A 240 3.33 7.09 -4.78
CA PRO A 240 2.66 8.34 -5.12
C PRO A 240 1.57 8.79 -4.14
N PHE A 241 1.22 7.98 -3.15
CA PHE A 241 0.12 8.25 -2.21
C PHE A 241 0.53 9.03 -0.94
N TYR A 242 1.81 9.31 -0.73
CA TYR A 242 2.31 10.06 0.45
C TYR A 242 2.04 11.57 0.38
N VAL A 243 0.80 11.95 0.16
CA VAL A 243 0.40 13.35 -0.13
C VAL A 243 0.68 14.30 1.04
N ALA A 244 0.41 13.90 2.28
CA ALA A 244 0.69 14.73 3.44
C ALA A 244 2.20 14.93 3.63
N THR A 245 2.98 13.89 3.40
CA THR A 245 4.45 13.95 3.42
C THR A 245 4.98 14.88 2.33
N TYR A 246 4.47 14.78 1.10
CA TYR A 246 4.93 15.65 -0.01
C TYR A 246 4.68 17.12 0.26
N ARG A 247 3.55 17.49 0.87
CA ARG A 247 3.28 18.87 1.26
C ARG A 247 4.34 19.46 2.18
N GLU A 248 4.96 18.66 3.02
CA GLU A 248 6.03 19.14 3.91
C GLU A 248 7.34 19.34 3.15
N PHE A 249 7.63 18.54 2.12
CA PHE A 249 8.76 18.77 1.21
C PHE A 249 8.53 20.02 0.34
N GLU A 250 7.32 20.22 -0.18
CA GLU A 250 6.94 21.44 -0.91
C GLU A 250 7.08 22.68 -0.02
N ALA A 251 6.60 22.62 1.23
CA ALA A 251 6.74 23.69 2.21
C ALA A 251 8.21 24.00 2.56
N ALA A 252 9.09 22.98 2.49
CA ALA A 252 10.54 23.14 2.64
C ALA A 252 11.24 23.60 1.36
N GLY A 253 10.49 23.85 0.27
CA GLY A 253 11.04 24.29 -1.02
C GLY A 253 11.81 23.18 -1.76
N ARG A 254 11.51 21.91 -1.53
CA ARG A 254 12.19 20.80 -2.18
C ARG A 254 11.41 20.34 -3.40
N PRO A 255 12.05 20.22 -4.57
CA PRO A 255 11.42 19.63 -5.75
C PRO A 255 11.10 18.16 -5.53
N ILE A 256 9.92 17.74 -6.03
CA ILE A 256 9.44 16.36 -5.89
C ILE A 256 9.36 15.73 -7.27
N ILE A 257 10.00 14.59 -7.43
CA ILE A 257 9.97 13.80 -8.67
C ILE A 257 9.18 12.53 -8.43
N GLY A 258 8.08 12.37 -9.15
CA GLY A 258 7.24 11.17 -9.13
C GLY A 258 7.86 9.98 -9.84
N SER A 259 7.20 8.82 -9.74
CA SER A 259 7.65 7.56 -10.32
C SER A 259 8.92 6.98 -9.65
N ALA A 260 9.45 5.93 -10.24
CA ALA A 260 10.61 5.20 -9.74
C ALA A 260 11.44 4.63 -10.90
N PRO A 261 12.72 4.28 -10.68
CA PRO A 261 13.58 3.72 -11.73
C PRO A 261 13.25 2.24 -12.00
N VAL A 262 12.10 1.98 -12.61
CA VAL A 262 11.55 0.67 -12.93
C VAL A 262 11.53 0.45 -14.44
N GLY A 263 12.01 -0.70 -14.89
CA GLY A 263 12.12 -1.00 -16.31
C GLY A 263 13.17 -0.16 -17.03
N TYR A 264 13.14 -0.15 -18.36
CA TYR A 264 14.07 0.62 -19.19
C TYR A 264 13.64 2.09 -19.31
N GLU A 265 12.44 2.33 -19.85
CA GLU A 265 11.93 3.70 -20.08
C GLU A 265 11.69 4.43 -18.75
N GLY A 266 11.21 3.71 -17.71
CA GLY A 266 11.02 4.29 -16.39
C GLY A 266 12.33 4.69 -15.72
N THR A 267 13.36 3.86 -15.79
CA THR A 267 14.69 4.20 -15.26
C THR A 267 15.32 5.35 -16.03
N GLU A 268 15.19 5.37 -17.36
CA GLU A 268 15.68 6.46 -18.19
C GLU A 268 15.07 7.80 -17.80
N ALA A 269 13.74 7.86 -17.75
CA ALA A 269 13.00 9.06 -17.38
C ALA A 269 13.28 9.52 -15.94
N TRP A 270 13.38 8.56 -15.01
CA TRP A 270 13.68 8.88 -13.61
C TRP A 270 15.08 9.48 -13.41
N LEU A 271 16.11 8.91 -14.06
CA LEU A 271 17.47 9.45 -14.03
C LEU A 271 17.54 10.86 -14.63
N GLU A 272 16.83 11.09 -15.72
CA GLU A 272 16.71 12.40 -16.36
C GLU A 272 16.08 13.42 -15.41
N ASN A 273 14.92 13.10 -14.86
CA ASN A 273 14.16 14.03 -14.01
C ASN A 273 14.90 14.33 -12.69
N ILE A 274 15.48 13.32 -12.04
CA ILE A 274 16.28 13.52 -10.81
C ILE A 274 17.53 14.36 -11.12
N GLY A 275 18.23 14.04 -12.22
CA GLY A 275 19.43 14.76 -12.61
C GLY A 275 19.16 16.24 -12.92
N GLN A 276 18.09 16.53 -13.66
CA GLN A 276 17.66 17.91 -13.95
C GLN A 276 17.26 18.66 -12.68
N ALA A 277 16.43 18.06 -11.82
CA ALA A 277 15.99 18.68 -10.58
C ALA A 277 17.15 18.94 -9.60
N ALA A 278 18.20 18.12 -9.65
CA ALA A 278 19.41 18.29 -8.85
C ALA A 278 20.49 19.15 -9.53
N ASN A 279 20.22 19.75 -10.69
CA ASN A 279 21.18 20.54 -11.49
C ASN A 279 22.45 19.75 -11.88
N VAL A 280 22.33 18.45 -12.15
CA VAL A 280 23.43 17.62 -12.65
C VAL A 280 23.67 17.92 -14.13
N SER A 281 24.94 17.93 -14.57
CA SER A 281 25.28 18.21 -15.97
C SER A 281 24.69 17.15 -16.92
N ARG A 282 24.36 17.58 -18.15
CA ARG A 282 23.84 16.69 -19.18
C ARG A 282 24.78 15.53 -19.46
N GLU A 283 26.07 15.81 -19.56
CA GLU A 283 27.10 14.79 -19.81
C GLU A 283 27.11 13.70 -18.74
N GLN A 284 26.93 14.08 -17.48
CA GLN A 284 26.90 13.15 -16.35
C GLN A 284 25.63 12.30 -16.35
N ILE A 285 24.47 12.90 -16.64
CA ILE A 285 23.19 12.17 -16.80
C ILE A 285 23.32 11.14 -17.92
N ASP A 286 23.83 11.53 -19.09
CA ASP A 286 24.01 10.65 -20.23
C ASP A 286 25.03 9.53 -19.95
N ALA A 287 26.11 9.82 -19.22
CA ALA A 287 27.07 8.80 -18.81
C ALA A 287 26.45 7.72 -17.92
N VAL A 288 25.59 8.10 -16.97
CA VAL A 288 24.89 7.13 -16.11
C VAL A 288 23.88 6.30 -16.91
N LYS A 289 23.09 6.95 -17.78
CA LYS A 289 22.15 6.27 -18.66
C LYS A 289 22.88 5.24 -19.55
N ASN A 290 23.94 5.64 -20.21
CA ASN A 290 24.73 4.76 -21.08
C ASN A 290 25.35 3.57 -20.34
N ARG A 291 25.67 3.71 -19.06
CA ARG A 291 26.18 2.63 -18.21
C ARG A 291 25.08 1.66 -17.75
N MET A 292 23.90 2.17 -17.38
CA MET A 292 22.87 1.38 -16.71
C MET A 292 21.83 0.77 -17.68
N LEU A 293 21.38 1.52 -18.67
CA LEU A 293 20.29 1.11 -19.54
C LEU A 293 20.58 -0.14 -20.38
N PRO A 294 21.80 -0.38 -20.90
CA PRO A 294 22.08 -1.61 -21.62
C PRO A 294 21.90 -2.87 -20.77
N ALA A 295 22.28 -2.82 -19.49
CA ALA A 295 22.12 -3.94 -18.57
C ALA A 295 20.63 -4.22 -18.29
N ILE A 296 19.83 -3.16 -18.12
CA ILE A 296 18.37 -3.28 -17.94
C ILE A 296 17.72 -3.89 -19.17
N LYS A 297 18.05 -3.39 -20.37
CA LYS A 297 17.56 -3.92 -21.64
C LYS A 297 17.92 -5.39 -21.82
N GLY A 298 19.16 -5.76 -21.52
CA GLY A 298 19.62 -7.15 -21.56
C GLY A 298 18.83 -8.05 -20.62
N ALA A 299 18.60 -7.61 -19.37
CA ALA A 299 17.86 -8.37 -18.39
C ALA A 299 16.37 -8.57 -18.77
N LEU A 300 15.72 -7.53 -19.27
CA LEU A 300 14.32 -7.61 -19.77
C LEU A 300 14.21 -8.58 -20.96
N SER A 301 15.19 -8.57 -21.86
CA SER A 301 15.19 -9.40 -23.06
C SER A 301 15.58 -10.85 -22.81
N ALA A 302 16.32 -11.14 -21.73
CA ALA A 302 16.81 -12.48 -21.43
C ALA A 302 15.71 -13.48 -21.13
N MET A 303 14.63 -13.05 -20.50
CA MET A 303 13.47 -13.89 -20.15
C MET A 303 12.18 -13.08 -20.32
N PRO A 304 11.65 -12.94 -21.54
CA PRO A 304 10.43 -12.20 -21.75
C PRO A 304 9.24 -12.88 -21.07
N ILE A 305 8.37 -12.06 -20.50
CA ILE A 305 7.09 -12.53 -19.92
C ILE A 305 6.07 -12.63 -21.04
N LYS A 306 5.33 -13.73 -21.06
CA LYS A 306 4.28 -13.99 -22.04
C LYS A 306 2.94 -14.17 -21.32
N GLY A 307 1.87 -13.76 -22.01
CA GLY A 307 0.51 -13.94 -21.52
C GLY A 307 -0.15 -12.64 -21.05
N ARG A 308 -1.44 -12.75 -20.93
CA ARG A 308 -2.32 -11.66 -20.47
C ARG A 308 -2.38 -11.65 -18.95
N ILE A 309 -2.23 -10.47 -18.35
CA ILE A 309 -2.20 -10.31 -16.90
C ILE A 309 -3.23 -9.27 -16.47
N THR A 310 -3.97 -9.58 -15.41
CA THR A 310 -4.68 -8.60 -14.59
C THR A 310 -3.98 -8.49 -13.24
N MET A 311 -3.90 -7.27 -12.72
CA MET A 311 -3.21 -7.03 -11.47
C MET A 311 -4.03 -6.12 -10.55
N SER A 312 -3.97 -6.39 -9.24
CA SER A 312 -4.56 -5.53 -8.22
C SER A 312 -3.75 -5.54 -6.93
N GLY A 313 -3.89 -4.47 -6.14
CA GLY A 313 -3.20 -4.35 -4.88
C GLY A 313 -3.63 -3.12 -4.09
N TYR A 314 -3.00 -2.95 -2.92
CA TYR A 314 -3.27 -1.84 -2.00
C TYR A 314 -1.99 -1.26 -1.37
N GLU A 315 -0.84 -1.60 -1.91
CA GLU A 315 0.46 -1.15 -1.38
C GLU A 315 0.93 0.18 -2.00
N GLY A 316 0.38 0.58 -3.16
CA GLY A 316 0.72 1.80 -3.88
C GLY A 316 1.84 1.66 -4.91
N SER A 317 2.35 0.45 -5.13
CA SER A 317 3.38 0.13 -6.14
C SER A 317 2.81 -0.58 -7.37
N GLU A 318 1.49 -0.70 -7.47
CA GLU A 318 0.81 -1.48 -8.51
C GLU A 318 1.18 -0.98 -9.91
N LEU A 319 1.18 0.34 -10.12
CA LEU A 319 1.54 0.93 -11.42
C LEU A 319 2.99 0.66 -11.80
N LEU A 320 3.91 0.73 -10.83
CA LEU A 320 5.33 0.45 -11.05
C LEU A 320 5.56 -1.01 -11.44
N VAL A 321 4.89 -1.94 -10.75
CA VAL A 321 4.96 -3.37 -11.08
C VAL A 321 4.36 -3.65 -12.45
N ALA A 322 3.22 -3.06 -12.77
CA ALA A 322 2.60 -3.16 -14.09
C ALA A 322 3.54 -2.67 -15.20
N ARG A 323 4.20 -1.54 -14.97
CA ARG A 323 5.19 -1.00 -15.91
C ARG A 323 6.33 -1.99 -16.16
N LEU A 324 6.89 -2.57 -15.10
CA LEU A 324 7.94 -3.59 -15.22
C LEU A 324 7.45 -4.82 -16.00
N LEU A 325 6.22 -5.28 -15.76
CA LEU A 325 5.64 -6.41 -16.47
C LEU A 325 5.44 -6.10 -17.97
N VAL A 326 4.91 -4.92 -18.30
CA VAL A 326 4.72 -4.49 -19.70
C VAL A 326 6.07 -4.39 -20.44
N GLU A 327 7.06 -3.76 -19.84
CA GLU A 327 8.40 -3.66 -20.43
C GLU A 327 9.11 -5.04 -20.55
N SER A 328 8.72 -6.00 -19.71
CA SER A 328 9.17 -7.40 -19.81
C SER A 328 8.41 -8.21 -20.87
N GLY A 329 7.43 -7.63 -21.57
CA GLY A 329 6.69 -8.26 -22.67
C GLY A 329 5.31 -8.80 -22.30
N ALA A 330 4.83 -8.63 -21.07
CA ALA A 330 3.51 -9.06 -20.67
C ALA A 330 2.39 -8.20 -21.28
N ASP A 331 1.27 -8.84 -21.61
CA ASP A 331 0.01 -8.17 -22.02
C ASP A 331 -0.80 -7.80 -20.77
N VAL A 332 -0.40 -6.74 -20.07
CA VAL A 332 -1.16 -6.25 -18.89
C VAL A 332 -2.39 -5.50 -19.35
N ARG A 333 -3.58 -5.93 -18.95
CA ARG A 333 -4.86 -5.35 -19.38
C ARG A 333 -5.53 -4.51 -18.31
N TYR A 334 -5.31 -4.82 -17.05
CA TYR A 334 -5.95 -4.15 -15.93
C TYR A 334 -5.00 -4.00 -14.75
N VAL A 335 -5.06 -2.85 -14.12
CA VAL A 335 -4.39 -2.55 -12.85
C VAL A 335 -5.38 -1.89 -11.90
N GLY A 336 -5.79 -2.62 -10.87
CA GLY A 336 -6.55 -2.08 -9.74
C GLY A 336 -5.60 -1.63 -8.62
N THR A 337 -5.80 -0.44 -8.11
CA THR A 337 -5.10 0.03 -6.91
C THR A 337 -6.08 0.60 -5.90
N ALA A 338 -5.92 0.25 -4.63
CA ALA A 338 -6.70 0.86 -3.57
C ALA A 338 -6.31 2.32 -3.28
N CYS A 339 -5.13 2.75 -3.73
CA CYS A 339 -4.60 4.08 -3.51
C CYS A 339 -5.30 5.14 -4.37
N PRO A 340 -5.28 6.42 -3.96
CA PRO A 340 -5.85 7.51 -4.75
C PRO A 340 -4.96 7.85 -5.96
N ARG A 341 -5.57 8.45 -6.96
CA ARG A 341 -4.81 9.15 -8.00
C ARG A 341 -4.14 10.39 -7.40
N THR A 342 -2.88 10.60 -7.76
CA THR A 342 -2.12 11.80 -7.39
C THR A 342 -1.32 12.29 -8.59
N PRO A 343 -0.88 13.57 -8.62
CA PRO A 343 -0.02 14.06 -9.69
C PRO A 343 1.29 13.27 -9.83
N TYR A 344 1.76 12.67 -8.73
CA TYR A 344 3.01 11.91 -8.71
C TYR A 344 2.89 10.52 -9.35
N SER A 345 1.66 10.05 -9.64
CA SER A 345 1.38 8.82 -10.38
C SER A 345 1.00 9.04 -11.85
N ASP A 346 0.79 10.29 -12.27
CA ASP A 346 0.24 10.58 -13.59
C ASP A 346 1.16 10.14 -14.73
N ALA A 347 2.48 10.28 -14.59
CA ALA A 347 3.41 9.84 -15.63
C ALA A 347 3.35 8.31 -15.87
N ASP A 348 3.29 7.51 -14.80
CA ASP A 348 3.16 6.05 -14.90
C ASP A 348 1.80 5.64 -15.44
N ARG A 349 0.73 6.33 -15.01
CA ARG A 349 -0.62 6.12 -15.51
C ARG A 349 -0.71 6.38 -17.02
N GLU A 350 -0.26 7.53 -17.48
CA GLU A 350 -0.31 7.91 -18.89
C GLU A 350 0.49 6.96 -19.78
N TRP A 351 1.67 6.54 -19.29
CA TRP A 351 2.47 5.57 -19.99
C TRP A 351 1.76 4.21 -20.13
N LEU A 352 1.14 3.72 -19.06
CA LEU A 352 0.39 2.46 -19.05
C LEU A 352 -0.88 2.53 -19.91
N GLU A 353 -1.66 3.61 -19.80
CA GLU A 353 -2.86 3.83 -20.62
C GLU A 353 -2.52 3.89 -22.12
N ALA A 354 -1.39 4.51 -22.49
CA ALA A 354 -0.88 4.51 -23.85
C ALA A 354 -0.51 3.10 -24.38
N LYS A 355 -0.21 2.15 -23.48
CA LYS A 355 0.00 0.73 -23.81
C LYS A 355 -1.29 -0.10 -23.77
N GLY A 356 -2.44 0.53 -23.56
CA GLY A 356 -3.75 -0.14 -23.53
C GLY A 356 -4.11 -0.79 -22.20
N VAL A 357 -3.46 -0.40 -21.11
CA VAL A 357 -3.75 -0.86 -19.76
C VAL A 357 -4.91 -0.05 -19.17
N HIS A 358 -5.95 -0.72 -18.68
CA HIS A 358 -7.00 -0.06 -17.92
C HIS A 358 -6.57 0.09 -16.44
N ILE A 359 -6.62 1.32 -15.92
CA ILE A 359 -6.23 1.63 -14.54
C ILE A 359 -7.45 2.05 -13.73
N GLN A 360 -7.67 1.35 -12.62
CA GLN A 360 -8.74 1.64 -11.68
C GLN A 360 -8.17 2.08 -10.33
N TYR A 361 -8.25 3.37 -10.04
CA TYR A 361 -7.97 3.89 -8.69
C TYR A 361 -9.14 3.63 -7.75
N ARG A 362 -8.84 3.47 -6.47
CA ARG A 362 -9.84 3.14 -5.45
C ARG A 362 -10.63 1.88 -5.81
N ALA A 363 -9.93 0.89 -6.37
CA ALA A 363 -10.55 -0.34 -6.81
C ALA A 363 -11.15 -1.12 -5.66
N SER A 364 -12.40 -1.54 -5.82
CA SER A 364 -13.05 -2.49 -4.92
C SER A 364 -12.70 -3.92 -5.32
N LEU A 365 -12.98 -4.88 -4.42
CA LEU A 365 -12.80 -6.31 -4.71
C LEU A 365 -13.63 -6.75 -5.91
N GLU A 366 -14.84 -6.27 -5.99
CA GLU A 366 -15.79 -6.60 -7.05
C GLU A 366 -15.29 -6.10 -8.42
N GLN A 367 -14.72 -4.91 -8.47
CA GLN A 367 -14.12 -4.36 -9.70
C GLN A 367 -12.92 -5.21 -10.15
N ASP A 368 -12.04 -5.58 -9.21
CA ASP A 368 -10.90 -6.44 -9.52
C ASP A 368 -11.33 -7.84 -9.98
N CYS A 369 -12.40 -8.39 -9.39
CA CYS A 369 -12.98 -9.66 -9.84
C CYS A 369 -13.64 -9.54 -11.21
N ALA A 370 -14.41 -8.48 -11.47
CA ALA A 370 -15.03 -8.23 -12.76
C ALA A 370 -13.98 -8.08 -13.87
N ALA A 371 -12.86 -7.46 -13.58
CA ALA A 371 -11.74 -7.35 -14.54
C ALA A 371 -11.19 -8.71 -14.96
N MET A 372 -11.11 -9.69 -14.05
CA MET A 372 -10.68 -11.05 -14.41
C MET A 372 -11.70 -11.74 -15.34
N GLU A 373 -12.98 -11.52 -15.13
CA GLU A 373 -14.03 -12.10 -15.98
C GLU A 373 -14.06 -11.43 -17.37
N GLU A 374 -13.81 -10.12 -17.45
CA GLU A 374 -13.77 -9.37 -18.70
C GLU A 374 -12.52 -9.70 -19.52
N PHE A 375 -11.34 -9.55 -18.91
CA PHE A 375 -10.07 -9.67 -19.63
C PHE A 375 -9.58 -11.09 -19.79
N LYS A 376 -10.11 -12.06 -19.02
CA LYS A 376 -9.75 -13.48 -19.07
C LYS A 376 -8.24 -13.70 -19.10
N PRO A 377 -7.52 -13.28 -18.03
CA PRO A 377 -6.06 -13.34 -18.03
C PRO A 377 -5.52 -14.77 -17.97
N ASP A 378 -4.30 -14.94 -18.42
CA ASP A 378 -3.52 -16.17 -18.22
C ASP A 378 -2.94 -16.24 -16.80
N LEU A 379 -2.80 -15.09 -16.15
CA LEU A 379 -2.34 -14.93 -14.78
C LEU A 379 -3.03 -13.75 -14.10
N ALA A 380 -3.59 -13.97 -12.93
CA ALA A 380 -4.05 -12.92 -12.05
C ALA A 380 -3.01 -12.65 -10.93
N ILE A 381 -2.70 -11.40 -10.70
CA ILE A 381 -1.86 -10.98 -9.56
C ILE A 381 -2.72 -10.11 -8.66
N GLY A 382 -2.85 -10.46 -7.38
CA GLY A 382 -3.78 -9.70 -6.55
C GLY A 382 -3.69 -9.96 -5.05
N THR A 383 -4.69 -9.45 -4.36
CA THR A 383 -4.90 -9.69 -2.93
C THR A 383 -5.37 -11.10 -2.67
N THR A 384 -5.41 -11.54 -1.41
CA THR A 384 -5.88 -12.89 -1.07
C THR A 384 -7.27 -13.21 -1.64
N PRO A 385 -8.30 -12.34 -1.52
CA PRO A 385 -9.61 -12.60 -2.12
C PRO A 385 -9.58 -12.69 -3.66
N VAL A 386 -8.78 -11.84 -4.31
CA VAL A 386 -8.60 -11.88 -5.77
C VAL A 386 -7.94 -13.20 -6.21
N VAL A 387 -6.92 -13.65 -5.49
CA VAL A 387 -6.25 -14.95 -5.74
C VAL A 387 -7.22 -16.12 -5.53
N GLN A 388 -8.08 -16.04 -4.51
CA GLN A 388 -9.13 -17.05 -4.30
C GLN A 388 -10.11 -17.07 -5.48
N LYS A 389 -10.64 -15.92 -5.89
CA LYS A 389 -11.56 -15.83 -7.04
C LYS A 389 -10.91 -16.32 -8.34
N ALA A 390 -9.63 -15.98 -8.56
CA ALA A 390 -8.90 -16.49 -9.72
C ALA A 390 -8.85 -18.02 -9.74
N LYS A 391 -8.62 -18.66 -8.58
CA LYS A 391 -8.64 -20.14 -8.48
C LYS A 391 -10.02 -20.74 -8.77
N GLU A 392 -11.09 -20.08 -8.32
CA GLU A 392 -12.47 -20.50 -8.66
C GLU A 392 -12.72 -20.42 -10.16
N LEU A 393 -12.17 -19.40 -10.83
CA LEU A 393 -12.22 -19.23 -12.29
C LEU A 393 -11.17 -20.09 -13.03
N THR A 394 -10.40 -20.91 -12.30
CA THR A 394 -9.30 -21.71 -12.85
C THR A 394 -8.21 -20.89 -13.57
N ILE A 395 -7.94 -19.72 -13.06
CA ILE A 395 -6.88 -18.83 -13.52
C ILE A 395 -5.69 -18.96 -12.57
N PRO A 396 -4.45 -19.18 -13.09
CA PRO A 396 -3.24 -19.08 -12.29
C PRO A 396 -3.16 -17.76 -11.56
N ALA A 397 -2.70 -17.77 -10.31
CA ALA A 397 -2.66 -16.53 -9.53
C ALA A 397 -1.44 -16.43 -8.62
N LEU A 398 -0.97 -15.18 -8.43
CA LEU A 398 0.08 -14.81 -7.49
C LEU A 398 -0.43 -13.77 -6.51
N TYR A 399 0.02 -13.90 -5.25
CA TYR A 399 -0.27 -12.89 -4.25
C TYR A 399 0.67 -11.70 -4.40
N PHE A 400 0.10 -10.49 -4.59
CA PHE A 400 0.84 -9.28 -4.92
C PHE A 400 1.95 -8.94 -3.92
N THR A 401 1.62 -8.90 -2.64
CA THR A 401 2.58 -8.54 -1.59
C THR A 401 3.78 -9.50 -1.56
N ASN A 402 3.55 -10.81 -1.72
CA ASN A 402 4.64 -11.78 -1.77
C ASN A 402 5.51 -11.60 -3.02
N LEU A 403 4.92 -11.20 -4.14
CA LEU A 403 5.65 -10.96 -5.37
C LEU A 403 6.66 -9.83 -5.20
N ILE A 404 6.25 -8.72 -4.59
CA ILE A 404 7.09 -7.52 -4.45
C ILE A 404 8.03 -7.57 -3.24
N SER A 405 7.68 -8.30 -2.16
CA SER A 405 8.46 -8.28 -0.92
C SER A 405 9.77 -9.04 -0.99
N ALA A 406 9.89 -10.00 -1.91
CA ALA A 406 11.02 -10.91 -1.99
C ALA A 406 12.01 -10.58 -3.12
N ARG A 407 11.75 -9.53 -3.90
CA ARG A 407 12.52 -9.24 -5.12
C ARG A 407 12.80 -7.75 -5.29
N PRO A 408 14.00 -7.36 -5.78
CA PRO A 408 14.21 -5.99 -6.22
C PRO A 408 13.32 -5.70 -7.44
N LEU A 409 12.86 -4.45 -7.56
CA LEU A 409 12.05 -3.98 -8.69
C LEU A 409 12.76 -2.88 -9.49
N MET A 410 13.80 -2.26 -8.92
CA MET A 410 14.39 -1.03 -9.43
C MET A 410 15.78 -1.25 -10.04
N GLY A 411 16.05 -0.47 -11.07
CA GLY A 411 17.33 -0.47 -11.78
C GLY A 411 17.66 -1.82 -12.43
N PRO A 412 18.96 -2.07 -12.68
CA PRO A 412 19.41 -3.30 -13.33
C PRO A 412 19.04 -4.58 -12.59
N ALA A 413 19.10 -4.58 -11.25
CA ALA A 413 18.77 -5.74 -10.43
C ALA A 413 17.27 -6.09 -10.49
N GLY A 414 16.40 -5.09 -10.70
CA GLY A 414 14.97 -5.26 -10.77
C GLY A 414 14.45 -5.71 -12.13
N ALA A 415 15.15 -5.39 -13.19
CA ALA A 415 14.66 -5.50 -14.57
C ALA A 415 14.16 -6.92 -14.95
N GLY A 416 14.85 -7.97 -14.56
CA GLY A 416 14.45 -9.37 -14.83
C GLY A 416 13.85 -10.12 -13.63
N SER A 417 13.67 -9.47 -12.49
CA SER A 417 13.41 -10.13 -11.20
C SER A 417 12.09 -10.88 -11.13
N LEU A 418 11.10 -10.45 -11.87
CA LEU A 418 9.74 -11.04 -11.86
C LEU A 418 9.55 -12.14 -12.92
N ALA A 419 10.39 -12.17 -13.95
CA ALA A 419 10.16 -12.99 -15.14
C ALA A 419 10.05 -14.48 -14.83
N GLN A 420 10.92 -15.04 -13.99
CA GLN A 420 10.90 -16.46 -13.67
C GLN A 420 9.63 -16.87 -12.94
N VAL A 421 9.23 -16.13 -11.91
CA VAL A 421 8.07 -16.48 -11.10
C VAL A 421 6.76 -16.28 -11.87
N VAL A 422 6.68 -15.22 -12.66
CA VAL A 422 5.49 -14.93 -13.48
C VAL A 422 5.33 -15.97 -14.58
N ASN A 423 6.39 -16.29 -15.32
CA ASN A 423 6.36 -17.32 -16.35
C ASN A 423 6.09 -18.73 -15.77
N ALA A 424 6.66 -19.06 -14.61
CA ALA A 424 6.39 -20.32 -13.95
C ALA A 424 4.93 -20.44 -13.50
N ALA A 425 4.33 -19.37 -13.00
CA ALA A 425 2.95 -19.35 -12.59
C ALA A 425 1.99 -19.46 -13.80
N SER A 426 2.20 -18.65 -14.84
CA SER A 426 1.36 -18.64 -16.04
C SER A 426 1.52 -19.93 -16.88
N GLY A 427 2.71 -20.54 -16.87
CA GLY A 427 3.02 -21.78 -17.61
C GLY A 427 2.50 -23.07 -16.97
N ASN A 428 2.00 -23.02 -15.74
CA ASN A 428 1.55 -24.21 -15.00
C ASN A 428 0.12 -24.65 -15.38
N LYS A 429 -0.13 -24.76 -16.67
CA LYS A 429 -1.46 -24.99 -17.24
C LYS A 429 -2.04 -26.36 -16.85
N VAL A 430 -1.24 -27.41 -16.87
CA VAL A 430 -1.71 -28.79 -16.57
C VAL A 430 -2.34 -28.88 -15.18
N ARG A 431 -1.66 -28.29 -14.17
CA ARG A 431 -2.18 -28.28 -12.80
C ARG A 431 -3.47 -27.46 -12.67
N PHE A 432 -3.62 -26.40 -13.45
CA PHE A 432 -4.84 -25.60 -13.46
C PHE A 432 -5.98 -26.29 -14.23
N ASP A 433 -5.68 -27.06 -15.25
CA ASP A 433 -6.67 -27.90 -15.94
C ASP A 433 -7.19 -29.03 -15.01
N GLU A 434 -6.32 -29.62 -14.19
CA GLU A 434 -6.72 -30.56 -13.13
C GLU A 434 -7.58 -29.85 -12.05
N MET A 435 -7.20 -28.66 -11.62
CA MET A 435 -8.00 -27.85 -10.71
C MET A 435 -9.35 -27.46 -11.33
N LYS A 436 -9.39 -27.19 -12.63
CA LYS A 436 -10.64 -26.93 -13.37
C LYS A 436 -11.58 -28.11 -13.32
N ALA A 437 -11.07 -29.32 -13.51
CA ALA A 437 -11.87 -30.55 -13.38
C ALA A 437 -12.41 -30.74 -11.96
N PHE A 438 -11.61 -30.36 -10.94
CA PHE A 438 -12.01 -30.44 -9.53
C PHE A 438 -13.04 -29.36 -9.13
N PHE A 439 -12.84 -28.11 -9.57
CA PHE A 439 -13.68 -26.96 -9.20
C PHE A 439 -14.77 -26.64 -10.23
N GLY A 440 -14.93 -27.45 -11.28
CA GLY A 440 -15.71 -27.12 -12.47
C GLY A 440 -17.14 -26.62 -12.21
N ASP A 441 -17.75 -27.04 -11.11
CA ASP A 441 -19.11 -26.68 -10.74
C ASP A 441 -19.16 -25.89 -9.40
N VAL A 442 -18.01 -25.62 -8.79
CA VAL A 442 -17.96 -24.89 -7.53
C VAL A 442 -18.24 -23.40 -7.79
N GLY A 443 -19.20 -22.86 -7.09
CA GLY A 443 -19.58 -21.45 -7.23
C GLY A 443 -20.54 -21.15 -8.38
N SER A 444 -20.84 -22.08 -9.28
CA SER A 444 -21.75 -21.85 -10.42
C SER A 444 -23.19 -21.53 -10.00
N GLY A 445 -23.60 -21.93 -8.80
CA GLY A 445 -24.89 -21.60 -8.19
C GLY A 445 -24.86 -20.39 -7.24
N PHE A 446 -23.71 -19.83 -6.99
CA PHE A 446 -23.55 -18.72 -6.05
C PHE A 446 -23.82 -17.37 -6.71
N LYS A 447 -24.97 -16.82 -6.45
CA LYS A 447 -25.31 -15.46 -6.89
C LYS A 447 -25.05 -14.38 -5.84
N ALA A 448 -24.92 -14.74 -4.57
CA ALA A 448 -24.81 -13.76 -3.47
C ALA A 448 -23.93 -14.21 -2.28
N GLY A 449 -22.98 -15.10 -2.44
CA GLY A 449 -21.98 -15.39 -1.41
C GLY A 449 -22.21 -16.64 -0.56
N VAL A 450 -21.33 -16.84 0.39
CA VAL A 450 -21.12 -18.04 1.21
C VAL A 450 -22.34 -18.48 2.04
N TRP A 451 -23.33 -17.64 2.14
CA TRP A 451 -24.47 -17.79 3.04
C TRP A 451 -25.74 -18.33 2.37
N GLU A 452 -25.68 -18.58 1.06
CA GLU A 452 -26.80 -19.19 0.34
C GLU A 452 -26.80 -20.71 0.39
N ASP A 453 -27.99 -21.29 0.15
CA ASP A 453 -28.35 -22.65 0.48
C ASP A 453 -27.56 -23.78 -0.21
N VAL A 454 -26.70 -23.48 -1.18
CA VAL A 454 -25.91 -24.50 -1.91
C VAL A 454 -24.44 -24.12 -1.95
N PRO A 455 -23.65 -24.53 -0.95
CA PRO A 455 -22.24 -24.16 -0.86
C PRO A 455 -21.38 -24.73 -2.00
N GLN A 456 -21.81 -25.79 -2.66
CA GLN A 456 -21.09 -26.40 -3.77
C GLN A 456 -22.04 -27.16 -4.70
N ASP A 457 -21.79 -27.12 -5.99
CA ASP A 457 -22.63 -27.80 -6.99
C ASP A 457 -22.31 -29.28 -7.18
N LYS A 458 -21.24 -29.80 -6.61
CA LYS A 458 -20.92 -31.24 -6.71
C LYS A 458 -21.94 -32.10 -5.95
N PRO A 459 -22.44 -33.16 -6.53
CA PRO A 459 -23.50 -34.00 -5.94
C PRO A 459 -23.16 -34.52 -4.55
N GLU A 460 -21.91 -34.93 -4.31
CA GLU A 460 -21.45 -35.44 -3.01
C GLU A 460 -21.52 -34.38 -1.89
N PHE A 461 -21.23 -33.12 -2.21
CA PHE A 461 -21.32 -32.04 -1.25
C PHE A 461 -22.78 -31.60 -0.99
N ARG A 462 -23.62 -31.62 -2.02
CA ARG A 462 -25.06 -31.38 -1.88
C ARG A 462 -25.71 -32.39 -0.94
N GLU A 463 -25.39 -33.68 -1.07
CA GLU A 463 -25.91 -34.72 -0.20
C GLU A 463 -25.39 -34.57 1.24
N HIS A 464 -24.13 -34.24 1.42
CA HIS A 464 -23.56 -33.99 2.73
C HIS A 464 -24.25 -32.79 3.40
N TYR A 465 -24.44 -31.70 2.67
CA TYR A 465 -25.09 -30.48 3.15
C TYR A 465 -26.57 -30.73 3.51
N LYS A 466 -27.34 -31.45 2.65
CA LYS A 466 -28.71 -31.80 2.95
C LYS A 466 -28.84 -32.62 4.25
N ARG A 467 -27.93 -33.57 4.48
CA ARG A 467 -27.89 -34.34 5.72
C ARG A 467 -27.59 -33.43 6.94
N HIS A 468 -26.68 -32.52 6.78
CA HIS A 468 -26.34 -31.53 7.83
C HIS A 468 -27.52 -30.64 8.18
N ILE A 469 -28.19 -30.06 7.19
CA ILE A 469 -29.38 -29.21 7.40
C ILE A 469 -30.53 -30.01 8.03
N ALA A 470 -30.76 -31.24 7.57
CA ALA A 470 -31.77 -32.10 8.17
C ALA A 470 -31.47 -32.43 9.65
N LYS A 471 -30.21 -32.58 10.01
CA LYS A 471 -29.77 -32.78 11.41
C LYS A 471 -30.02 -31.52 12.25
N LEU A 472 -29.68 -30.35 11.73
CA LEU A 472 -29.93 -29.07 12.42
C LEU A 472 -31.44 -28.81 12.62
N ALA A 473 -32.27 -29.08 11.60
CA ALA A 473 -33.70 -28.94 11.69
C ALA A 473 -34.33 -29.87 12.76
N ARG A 474 -33.82 -31.11 12.88
CA ARG A 474 -34.25 -32.04 13.95
C ARG A 474 -33.81 -31.57 15.33
N ALA A 475 -32.62 -31.02 15.48
CA ALA A 475 -32.14 -30.47 16.75
C ALA A 475 -33.02 -29.29 17.21
N ARG A 476 -33.31 -28.34 16.31
CA ARG A 476 -34.20 -27.20 16.60
C ARG A 476 -35.62 -27.65 17.03
N LYS A 477 -36.19 -28.63 16.31
CA LYS A 477 -37.50 -29.17 16.72
C LYS A 477 -37.48 -29.84 18.08
N ALA A 478 -36.38 -30.48 18.45
CA ALA A 478 -36.20 -31.07 19.77
C ALA A 478 -36.12 -30.01 20.87
N GLU A 479 -35.45 -28.90 20.59
CA GLU A 479 -35.35 -27.74 21.51
C GLU A 479 -36.69 -27.00 21.68
N GLU A 480 -37.51 -26.91 20.64
CA GLU A 480 -38.86 -26.31 20.70
C GLU A 480 -39.89 -27.18 21.42
N MET A 481 -39.61 -28.45 21.69
CA MET A 481 -40.48 -29.40 22.38
C MET A 481 -40.15 -29.59 23.86
N VAL A 482 -39.14 -28.89 24.37
CA VAL A 482 -38.73 -28.83 25.79
C VAL A 482 -39.10 -27.45 26.37
#